data_4c1cb13740ce942c691b5c063c9f840f
#
_entry.id   4c1cb13740ce942c691b5c063c9f840f
#
_cell.length_a   1.000
_cell.length_b   1.000
_cell.length_c   1.000
_cell.angle_alpha   90.00
_cell.angle_beta   90.00
_cell.angle_gamma   90.00
#
_symmetry.space_group_name_H-M   'P 1'
#
loop_
_entity.id
_entity.type
_entity.pdbx_description
1 polymer ?
#
loop_
_entity_poly.entity_id
_entity_poly.type
_entity_poly.pdbx_seq_one_letter_code
_entity_poly.pdbx_strand_id
1 'polypeptide(L)'
;MFNGIVRFSVRKKLFVALTTLFLLLGGIYAMLTLPVDAVPDITNNQVQIVTVSPTLAPQEVEQLITIPVETSMSNIMNVTEIRSVSRFGLSLVTVVFKESVPTLEARQLINEQIQTVAGEIPSELGTPEMMPITTGAVYYTYLRAHETPEHLVCRLLLEKKNKK
;
A
#
# COMPACT_ATOMS: atom_id res chain seq x y z
N MET A 1 -32.80 -15.08 40.88
CA MET A 1 -32.75 -13.89 40.00
C MET A 1 -33.44 -14.10 38.63
N PHE A 2 -33.31 -15.25 38.00
CA PHE A 2 -33.91 -15.52 36.65
C PHE A 2 -35.44 -15.44 36.60
N ASN A 3 -36.15 -15.88 37.61
CA ASN A 3 -37.62 -15.85 37.64
C ASN A 3 -38.22 -14.43 37.62
N GLY A 4 -37.47 -13.42 38.08
CA GLY A 4 -37.92 -12.01 38.02
C GLY A 4 -37.89 -11.46 36.60
N ILE A 5 -36.83 -11.79 35.85
CA ILE A 5 -36.63 -11.32 34.46
C ILE A 5 -37.68 -11.95 33.56
N VAL A 6 -37.92 -13.25 33.70
CA VAL A 6 -38.94 -13.97 32.93
C VAL A 6 -40.34 -13.42 33.19
N ARG A 7 -40.68 -13.18 34.48
CA ARG A 7 -41.99 -12.65 34.87
C ARG A 7 -42.20 -11.21 34.37
N PHE A 8 -41.13 -10.39 34.34
CA PHE A 8 -41.17 -9.02 33.80
C PHE A 8 -41.38 -9.05 32.28
N SER A 9 -40.63 -9.90 31.58
CA SER A 9 -40.71 -10.06 30.13
C SER A 9 -42.10 -10.49 29.67
N VAL A 10 -42.72 -11.46 30.36
CA VAL A 10 -44.08 -11.94 30.03
C VAL A 10 -45.15 -10.90 30.36
N ARG A 11 -44.97 -10.10 31.41
CA ARG A 11 -45.97 -9.11 31.87
C ARG A 11 -45.92 -7.81 31.05
N LYS A 12 -44.78 -7.45 30.50
CA LYS A 12 -44.55 -6.19 29.76
C LYS A 12 -44.16 -6.46 28.27
N LYS A 13 -45.01 -7.21 27.59
CA LYS A 13 -44.77 -7.63 26.19
C LYS A 13 -44.42 -6.48 25.24
N LEU A 14 -45.12 -5.34 25.37
CA LEU A 14 -44.88 -4.16 24.53
C LEU A 14 -43.49 -3.54 24.79
N PHE A 15 -43.05 -3.50 26.04
CA PHE A 15 -41.73 -2.95 26.38
C PHE A 15 -40.61 -3.80 25.84
N VAL A 16 -40.73 -5.14 25.94
CA VAL A 16 -39.76 -6.07 25.40
C VAL A 16 -39.70 -5.98 23.87
N ALA A 17 -40.89 -5.93 23.21
CA ALA A 17 -40.94 -5.79 21.75
C ALA A 17 -40.32 -4.48 21.27
N LEU A 18 -40.54 -3.37 22.00
CA LEU A 18 -39.95 -2.08 21.64
C LEU A 18 -38.41 -2.08 21.81
N THR A 19 -37.92 -2.69 22.90
CA THR A 19 -36.49 -2.80 23.16
C THR A 19 -35.80 -3.69 22.13
N THR A 20 -36.38 -4.83 21.74
CA THR A 20 -35.82 -5.70 20.70
C THR A 20 -35.83 -5.04 19.34
N LEU A 21 -36.88 -4.28 19.01
CA LEU A 21 -36.95 -3.52 17.77
C LEU A 21 -35.86 -2.43 17.70
N PHE A 22 -35.64 -1.73 18.81
CA PHE A 22 -34.61 -0.69 18.93
C PHE A 22 -33.21 -1.29 18.79
N LEU A 23 -32.93 -2.44 19.41
CA LEU A 23 -31.66 -3.16 19.25
C LEU A 23 -31.44 -3.66 17.82
N LEU A 24 -32.49 -4.15 17.15
CA LEU A 24 -32.43 -4.57 15.77
C LEU A 24 -32.07 -3.40 14.83
N LEU A 25 -32.80 -2.29 14.96
CA LEU A 25 -32.53 -1.09 14.15
C LEU A 25 -31.16 -0.49 14.43
N GLY A 26 -30.74 -0.44 15.70
CA GLY A 26 -29.41 0.01 16.09
C GLY A 26 -28.29 -0.90 15.57
N GLY A 27 -28.51 -2.22 15.57
CA GLY A 27 -27.59 -3.21 15.03
C GLY A 27 -27.42 -3.08 13.51
N ILE A 28 -28.53 -2.90 12.79
CA ILE A 28 -28.50 -2.67 11.33
C ILE A 28 -27.78 -1.34 11.02
N TYR A 29 -28.09 -0.29 11.74
CA TYR A 29 -27.42 1.01 11.57
C TYR A 29 -25.91 0.92 11.84
N ALA A 30 -25.51 0.26 12.93
CA ALA A 30 -24.10 0.03 13.26
C ALA A 30 -23.39 -0.79 12.18
N MET A 31 -24.06 -1.81 11.62
CA MET A 31 -23.49 -2.65 10.56
C MET A 31 -23.26 -1.87 9.25
N LEU A 32 -24.14 -0.93 8.92
CA LEU A 32 -24.01 -0.09 7.74
C LEU A 32 -22.99 1.04 7.89
N THR A 33 -22.73 1.47 9.13
CA THR A 33 -21.79 2.58 9.42
C THR A 33 -20.42 2.11 9.87
N LEU A 34 -20.25 0.82 10.15
CA LEU A 34 -18.94 0.30 10.52
C LEU A 34 -18.01 0.37 9.29
N PRO A 35 -16.93 1.16 9.31
CA PRO A 35 -15.90 1.07 8.29
C PRO A 35 -15.21 -0.28 8.46
N VAL A 36 -15.48 -1.20 7.54
CA VAL A 36 -14.82 -2.52 7.50
C VAL A 36 -13.48 -2.33 6.79
N ASP A 37 -12.53 -1.68 7.45
CA ASP A 37 -11.13 -1.80 7.06
C ASP A 37 -10.63 -3.17 7.52
N ALA A 38 -10.48 -4.05 6.55
CA ALA A 38 -10.12 -5.44 6.79
C ALA A 38 -8.72 -5.60 7.41
N VAL A 39 -7.88 -4.59 7.31
CA VAL A 39 -6.55 -4.50 7.97
C VAL A 39 -6.31 -3.03 8.31
N PRO A 40 -6.01 -2.69 9.59
CA PRO A 40 -5.54 -1.33 9.89
C PRO A 40 -4.30 -1.07 9.04
N ASP A 41 -4.31 0.04 8.32
CA ASP A 41 -3.19 0.44 7.46
C ASP A 41 -2.03 0.89 8.36
N ILE A 42 -1.28 -0.09 8.87
CA ILE A 42 -0.07 0.11 9.68
C ILE A 42 1.16 0.41 8.81
N THR A 43 0.95 0.70 7.54
CA THR A 43 2.03 1.04 6.62
C THR A 43 2.56 2.42 7.01
N ASN A 44 3.78 2.46 7.51
CA ASN A 44 4.48 3.72 7.76
C ASN A 44 4.46 4.57 6.50
N ASN A 45 4.36 5.89 6.67
CA ASN A 45 4.44 6.82 5.57
C ASN A 45 5.84 6.79 4.96
N GLN A 46 6.04 5.93 3.94
CA GLN A 46 7.33 5.68 3.33
C GLN A 46 7.29 5.89 1.82
N VAL A 47 8.39 6.38 1.29
CA VAL A 47 8.61 6.52 -0.15
C VAL A 47 9.85 5.74 -0.55
N GLN A 48 9.75 4.98 -1.63
CA GLN A 48 10.84 4.16 -2.15
C GLN A 48 11.39 4.77 -3.42
N ILE A 49 12.72 4.83 -3.50
CA ILE A 49 13.49 5.32 -4.63
C ILE A 49 14.27 4.13 -5.17
N VAL A 50 14.14 3.87 -6.45
CA VAL A 50 14.82 2.79 -7.15
C VAL A 50 15.74 3.36 -8.21
N THR A 51 16.96 2.85 -8.26
CA THR A 51 17.91 3.14 -9.34
C THR A 51 18.41 1.84 -9.92
N VAL A 52 18.28 1.68 -11.24
CA VAL A 52 18.71 0.47 -11.95
C VAL A 52 19.98 0.77 -12.74
N SER A 53 21.05 0.03 -12.44
CA SER A 53 22.36 0.13 -13.11
C SER A 53 22.92 -1.26 -13.40
N PRO A 54 22.52 -1.93 -14.46
CA PRO A 54 22.75 -3.36 -14.69
C PRO A 54 24.21 -3.80 -14.75
N THR A 55 25.12 -2.85 -14.92
CA THR A 55 26.57 -3.13 -15.13
C THR A 55 27.39 -3.08 -13.87
N LEU A 56 26.86 -2.54 -12.76
CA LEU A 56 27.63 -2.29 -11.54
C LEU A 56 27.56 -3.45 -10.54
N ALA A 57 28.71 -3.74 -9.91
CA ALA A 57 28.76 -4.63 -8.75
C ALA A 57 28.09 -3.98 -7.52
N PRO A 58 27.61 -4.77 -6.54
CA PRO A 58 26.90 -4.22 -5.37
C PRO A 58 27.66 -3.13 -4.60
N GLN A 59 28.96 -3.27 -4.49
CA GLN A 59 29.83 -2.27 -3.82
C GLN A 59 29.92 -0.95 -4.61
N GLU A 60 29.98 -1.05 -5.92
CA GLU A 60 29.99 0.12 -6.79
C GLU A 60 28.62 0.83 -6.81
N VAL A 61 27.54 0.07 -6.83
CA VAL A 61 26.15 0.60 -6.67
C VAL A 61 26.04 1.36 -5.35
N GLU A 62 26.57 0.80 -4.27
CA GLU A 62 26.53 1.44 -2.96
C GLU A 62 27.27 2.77 -2.96
N GLN A 63 28.51 2.78 -3.45
CA GLN A 63 29.37 3.98 -3.41
C GLN A 63 28.94 5.07 -4.37
N LEU A 64 28.53 4.70 -5.59
CA LEU A 64 28.28 5.66 -6.66
C LEU A 64 26.81 6.11 -6.73
N ILE A 65 25.88 5.32 -6.21
CA ILE A 65 24.45 5.59 -6.31
C ILE A 65 23.80 5.70 -4.94
N THR A 66 23.93 4.67 -4.09
CA THR A 66 23.19 4.59 -2.84
C THR A 66 23.60 5.67 -1.86
N ILE A 67 24.90 5.86 -1.60
CA ILE A 67 25.42 6.85 -0.65
C ILE A 67 25.05 8.29 -1.07
N PRO A 68 25.25 8.74 -2.32
CA PRO A 68 24.81 10.06 -2.75
C PRO A 68 23.28 10.30 -2.56
N VAL A 69 22.47 9.29 -2.90
CA VAL A 69 21.02 9.38 -2.72
C VAL A 69 20.66 9.46 -1.23
N GLU A 70 21.22 8.61 -0.38
CA GLU A 70 20.97 8.65 1.07
C GLU A 70 21.37 9.99 1.68
N THR A 71 22.55 10.49 1.33
CA THR A 71 23.07 11.76 1.82
C THR A 71 22.12 12.91 1.47
N SER A 72 21.61 12.92 0.27
CA SER A 72 20.67 13.94 -0.18
C SER A 72 19.32 13.81 0.51
N MET A 73 18.81 12.58 0.68
CA MET A 73 17.54 12.33 1.37
C MET A 73 17.62 12.64 2.88
N SER A 74 18.80 12.53 3.50
CA SER A 74 19.00 12.87 4.92
C SER A 74 18.79 14.35 5.23
N ASN A 75 18.88 15.21 4.23
CA ASN A 75 18.67 16.67 4.37
C ASN A 75 17.18 17.05 4.39
N ILE A 76 16.26 16.10 4.11
CA ILE A 76 14.83 16.36 4.10
C ILE A 76 14.30 16.44 5.54
N MET A 77 13.50 17.47 5.81
CA MET A 77 12.84 17.63 7.12
C MET A 77 11.78 16.53 7.35
N ASN A 78 11.60 16.17 8.64
CA ASN A 78 10.61 15.17 9.07
C ASN A 78 10.85 13.72 8.60
N VAL A 79 12.03 13.41 8.12
CA VAL A 79 12.48 12.04 7.92
C VAL A 79 12.77 11.42 9.28
N THR A 80 12.26 10.22 9.52
CA THR A 80 12.46 9.46 10.76
C THR A 80 13.58 8.43 10.58
N GLU A 81 13.62 7.78 9.43
CA GLU A 81 14.55 6.72 9.13
C GLU A 81 14.80 6.61 7.63
N ILE A 82 16.03 6.28 7.25
CA ILE A 82 16.39 5.93 5.87
C ILE A 82 16.95 4.52 5.90
N ARG A 83 16.48 3.67 5.02
CA ARG A 83 16.94 2.29 4.82
C ARG A 83 17.31 2.10 3.37
N SER A 84 18.48 1.51 3.12
CA SER A 84 18.91 1.19 1.77
C SER A 84 19.25 -0.28 1.59
N VAL A 85 19.13 -0.73 0.37
CA VAL A 85 19.58 -2.06 -0.04
C VAL A 85 20.27 -1.92 -1.40
N SER A 86 21.56 -2.24 -1.44
CA SER A 86 22.36 -2.30 -2.66
C SER A 86 22.53 -3.74 -3.10
N ARG A 87 22.13 -4.04 -4.32
CA ARG A 87 22.30 -5.35 -4.96
C ARG A 87 22.98 -5.17 -6.32
N PHE A 88 23.31 -6.29 -6.97
CA PHE A 88 23.86 -6.25 -8.32
C PHE A 88 22.91 -5.49 -9.26
N GLY A 89 23.39 -4.37 -9.77
CA GLY A 89 22.64 -3.52 -10.70
C GLY A 89 21.40 -2.82 -10.14
N LEU A 90 21.18 -2.83 -8.82
CA LEU A 90 19.98 -2.25 -8.21
C LEU A 90 20.30 -1.53 -6.88
N SER A 91 19.89 -0.28 -6.79
CA SER A 91 19.83 0.46 -5.53
C SER A 91 18.36 0.71 -5.16
N LEU A 92 17.99 0.39 -3.93
CA LEU A 92 16.69 0.68 -3.35
C LEU A 92 16.87 1.49 -2.07
N VAL A 93 16.39 2.71 -2.05
CA VAL A 93 16.42 3.59 -0.88
C VAL A 93 14.99 3.84 -0.41
N THR A 94 14.70 3.49 0.83
CA THR A 94 13.39 3.68 1.46
C THR A 94 13.51 4.79 2.49
N VAL A 95 12.77 5.86 2.30
CA VAL A 95 12.70 7.01 3.20
C VAL A 95 11.39 6.95 3.98
N VAL A 96 11.49 6.89 5.31
CA VAL A 96 10.35 6.83 6.22
C VAL A 96 10.13 8.20 6.84
N PHE A 97 8.94 8.74 6.68
CA PHE A 97 8.52 10.03 7.24
C PHE A 97 7.72 9.85 8.53
N LYS A 98 7.60 10.93 9.30
CA LYS A 98 6.68 10.99 10.42
C LYS A 98 5.23 10.87 9.92
N GLU A 99 4.35 10.26 10.70
CA GLU A 99 2.93 10.10 10.37
C GLU A 99 2.20 11.44 10.16
N SER A 100 2.72 12.53 10.74
CA SER A 100 2.17 13.88 10.59
C SER A 100 2.32 14.48 9.19
N VAL A 101 3.19 13.90 8.34
CA VAL A 101 3.46 14.41 6.97
C VAL A 101 2.53 13.70 6.00
N PRO A 102 1.73 14.42 5.20
CA PRO A 102 0.93 13.82 4.15
C PRO A 102 1.82 13.11 3.12
N THR A 103 1.41 11.93 2.66
CA THR A 103 2.18 11.15 1.67
C THR A 103 2.49 11.92 0.38
N LEU A 104 1.57 12.78 -0.04
CA LEU A 104 1.77 13.61 -1.23
C LEU A 104 2.88 14.63 -1.04
N GLU A 105 2.94 15.28 0.12
CA GLU A 105 3.99 16.23 0.48
C GLU A 105 5.35 15.54 0.59
N ALA A 106 5.40 14.38 1.26
CA ALA A 106 6.61 13.56 1.34
C ALA A 106 7.17 13.23 -0.05
N ARG A 107 6.32 12.85 -0.98
CA ARG A 107 6.71 12.56 -2.36
C ARG A 107 7.20 13.77 -3.12
N GLN A 108 6.60 14.93 -2.89
CA GLN A 108 7.03 16.18 -3.52
C GLN A 108 8.44 16.57 -3.05
N LEU A 109 8.70 16.51 -1.74
CA LEU A 109 10.02 16.78 -1.17
C LEU A 109 11.09 15.84 -1.72
N ILE A 110 10.77 14.56 -1.83
CA ILE A 110 11.69 13.56 -2.41
C ILE A 110 11.93 13.85 -3.89
N ASN A 111 10.88 14.20 -4.65
CA ASN A 111 11.04 14.47 -6.08
C ASN A 111 11.97 15.67 -6.34
N GLU A 112 11.89 16.71 -5.51
CA GLU A 112 12.80 17.86 -5.58
C GLU A 112 14.25 17.45 -5.31
N GLN A 113 14.48 16.59 -4.32
CA GLN A 113 15.82 16.10 -4.02
C GLN A 113 16.35 15.13 -5.07
N ILE A 114 15.51 14.27 -5.63
CA ILE A 114 15.89 13.37 -6.75
C ILE A 114 16.40 14.17 -7.93
N GLN A 115 15.74 15.27 -8.30
CA GLN A 115 16.18 16.12 -9.40
C GLN A 115 17.56 16.73 -9.15
N THR A 116 17.86 17.07 -7.90
CA THR A 116 19.18 17.59 -7.50
C THR A 116 20.24 16.50 -7.62
N VAL A 117 20.00 15.32 -7.06
CA VAL A 117 20.91 14.18 -7.09
C VAL A 117 21.12 13.62 -8.48
N ALA A 118 20.08 13.62 -9.32
CA ALA A 118 20.19 13.16 -10.69
C ALA A 118 21.21 13.97 -11.53
N GLY A 119 21.49 15.21 -11.12
CA GLY A 119 22.56 16.03 -11.70
C GLY A 119 23.97 15.63 -11.24
N GLU A 120 24.11 14.97 -10.09
CA GLU A 120 25.39 14.53 -9.52
C GLU A 120 25.78 13.11 -9.98
N ILE A 121 24.78 12.26 -10.28
CA ILE A 121 25.00 10.89 -10.74
C ILE A 121 25.18 10.90 -12.25
N PRO A 122 26.27 10.31 -12.79
CA PRO A 122 26.44 10.16 -14.23
C PRO A 122 25.27 9.41 -14.85
N SER A 123 24.68 9.96 -15.91
CA SER A 123 23.50 9.39 -16.61
C SER A 123 23.68 7.95 -17.09
N GLU A 124 24.94 7.53 -17.29
CA GLU A 124 25.31 6.17 -17.69
C GLU A 124 25.06 5.13 -16.56
N LEU A 125 25.03 5.57 -15.30
CA LEU A 125 24.84 4.72 -14.14
C LEU A 125 23.36 4.52 -13.76
N GLY A 126 22.44 5.13 -14.51
CA GLY A 126 21.02 5.07 -14.27
C GLY A 126 20.46 6.31 -13.60
N THR A 127 19.16 6.49 -13.69
CA THR A 127 18.43 7.60 -13.06
C THR A 127 17.64 7.11 -11.84
N PRO A 128 17.74 7.81 -10.71
CA PRO A 128 16.89 7.49 -9.56
C PRO A 128 15.42 7.83 -9.87
N GLU A 129 14.56 6.85 -9.72
CA GLU A 129 13.12 6.97 -9.94
C GLU A 129 12.34 6.65 -8.67
N MET A 130 11.27 7.40 -8.45
CA MET A 130 10.39 7.17 -7.32
C MET A 130 9.38 6.07 -7.64
N MET A 131 9.30 5.04 -6.80
CA MET A 131 8.28 4.00 -6.96
C MET A 131 6.86 4.56 -6.85
N PRO A 132 5.92 4.06 -7.67
CA PRO A 132 4.52 4.42 -7.52
C PRO A 132 3.99 3.96 -6.14
N ILE A 133 2.94 4.64 -5.64
CA ILE A 133 2.27 4.25 -4.40
C ILE A 133 1.57 2.90 -4.66
N THR A 134 2.13 1.84 -4.11
CA THR A 134 1.47 0.53 -4.09
C THR A 134 0.67 0.40 -2.80
N THR A 135 -0.56 0.89 -2.77
CA THR A 135 -1.52 0.41 -1.80
C THR A 135 -1.87 -1.03 -2.15
N GLY A 136 -2.01 -1.92 -1.15
CA GLY A 136 -2.23 -3.35 -1.37
C GLY A 136 -3.36 -3.71 -2.37
N ALA A 137 -4.33 -2.81 -2.53
CA ALA A 137 -5.41 -2.93 -3.53
C ALA A 137 -4.91 -2.90 -4.99
N VAL A 138 -3.82 -2.19 -5.30
CA VAL A 138 -3.27 -2.09 -6.66
C VAL A 138 -2.54 -3.38 -7.05
N TYR A 139 -1.94 -4.07 -6.09
CA TYR A 139 -1.22 -5.32 -6.33
C TYR A 139 -2.15 -6.43 -6.87
N TYR A 140 -3.36 -6.51 -6.35
CA TYR A 140 -4.35 -7.49 -6.82
C TYR A 140 -4.91 -7.19 -8.22
N THR A 141 -4.95 -5.93 -8.62
CA THR A 141 -5.46 -5.54 -9.94
C THR A 141 -4.45 -5.90 -11.05
N TYR A 142 -3.16 -5.75 -10.81
CA TYR A 142 -2.11 -6.14 -11.76
C TYR A 142 -2.00 -7.65 -11.97
N LEU A 143 -2.15 -8.45 -10.92
CA LEU A 143 -2.17 -9.91 -11.03
C LEU A 143 -3.36 -10.41 -11.85
N ARG A 144 -4.54 -9.80 -11.68
CA ARG A 144 -5.73 -10.19 -12.43
C ARG A 144 -5.68 -9.79 -13.92
N ALA A 145 -4.98 -8.71 -14.26
CA ALA A 145 -4.83 -8.27 -15.63
C ALA A 145 -3.81 -9.14 -16.43
N HIS A 146 -2.86 -9.79 -15.76
CA HIS A 146 -1.87 -10.65 -16.42
C HIS A 146 -2.35 -12.08 -16.68
N GLU A 147 -3.40 -12.53 -15.97
CA GLU A 147 -3.95 -13.88 -16.17
C GLU A 147 -4.98 -13.99 -17.31
N THR A 148 -5.41 -12.86 -17.88
CA THR A 148 -6.55 -12.85 -18.81
C THR A 148 -6.27 -13.11 -20.29
N PRO A 149 -5.08 -12.89 -20.91
CA PRO A 149 -4.95 -13.08 -22.36
C PRO A 149 -4.85 -14.55 -22.79
N GLU A 150 -4.17 -15.39 -22.03
CA GLU A 150 -3.86 -16.76 -22.49
C GLU A 150 -5.03 -17.75 -22.31
N HIS A 151 -5.78 -17.63 -21.22
CA HIS A 151 -6.94 -18.52 -20.99
C HIS A 151 -8.15 -18.23 -21.87
N LEU A 152 -8.35 -17.00 -22.30
CA LEU A 152 -9.44 -16.65 -23.24
C LEU A 152 -9.19 -17.19 -24.65
N VAL A 153 -7.93 -17.16 -25.11
CA VAL A 153 -7.55 -17.69 -26.43
C VAL A 153 -7.72 -19.21 -26.46
N CYS A 154 -7.31 -19.93 -25.41
CA CYS A 154 -7.52 -21.37 -25.33
C CYS A 154 -9.00 -21.76 -25.29
N ARG A 155 -9.84 -21.01 -24.58
CA ARG A 155 -11.28 -21.29 -24.47
C ARG A 155 -12.01 -21.07 -25.80
N LEU A 156 -11.68 -20.02 -26.53
CA LEU A 156 -12.22 -19.73 -27.85
C LEU A 156 -11.79 -20.75 -28.92
N LEU A 157 -10.57 -21.28 -28.81
CA LEU A 157 -10.08 -22.31 -29.73
C LEU A 157 -10.73 -23.67 -29.46
N LEU A 158 -11.03 -24.02 -28.20
CA LEU A 158 -11.74 -25.24 -27.83
C LEU A 158 -13.20 -25.19 -28.24
N GLU A 159 -13.86 -24.04 -28.13
CA GLU A 159 -15.25 -23.87 -28.55
C GLU A 159 -15.43 -23.95 -30.09
N LYS A 160 -14.42 -23.48 -30.86
CA LYS A 160 -14.41 -23.59 -32.32
C LYS A 160 -14.16 -25.04 -32.81
N LYS A 161 -13.47 -25.87 -32.02
CA LYS A 161 -13.19 -27.26 -32.34
C LYS A 161 -14.38 -28.18 -32.07
N ASN A 162 -15.27 -27.80 -31.16
CA ASN A 162 -16.47 -28.59 -30.81
C ASN A 162 -17.71 -28.29 -31.70
N LYS A 163 -17.59 -27.32 -32.64
CA LYS A 163 -18.64 -26.96 -33.62
C LYS A 163 -18.40 -27.51 -35.05
N LYS A 164 -17.46 -28.43 -35.22
CA LYS A 164 -17.27 -29.24 -36.41
C LYS A 164 -17.51 -30.70 -36.05
#